data_67ad84a33016521fdf27adf75de93c2c
#
_entry.id   67ad84a33016521fdf27adf75de93c2c
#
_cell.length_a   1.000
_cell.length_b   1.000
_cell.length_c   1.000
_cell.angle_alpha   90.00
_cell.angle_beta   90.00
_cell.angle_gamma   90.00
#
_symmetry.space_group_name_H-M   'P 1'
#
loop_
_entity.id
_entity.type
_entity.pdbx_description
1 polymer ?
#
loop_
_entity_poly.entity_id
_entity_poly.type
_entity_poly.pdbx_seq_one_letter_code
_entity_poly.pdbx_strand_id
1 'polypeptide(L)'
;MYYVCPVCEKNNELAIDFSVEEYICSSCSSLIGIEKNASRKIIKKPVENVVLEVGQKGKIYGIECCVINIVVKKYGENIFWREYTLKDPSENNIYLSESDGHWVLLHQLDSAFKDFKHYAETADGHKYRWYETTPCSIHSAAGFFEDKIDFKLAKYKEYVNGIEMISREECGDSVQFFKGNHISKYTIKKAFGLKELPDYSGVGIVEPFFFDVKQGINIIGVSALLICLIQLYVVMSRTNQTLFEQEIKFAELNEKELVSKSFSLSGASAPLKVSAYSDVDNSWANVGVSLVNEKTNEIAYTSKDIERYSGYEDGESWSEGSQSEEFNFCGVAPGNYHFLISAEKEGGAADPFKSGYQVQNGDFSVIKNDLGNFYMRNNKDKNVAVYYEQEKLKNEISMIGNLAEKPLEIKKLDSVLTNMSLETGYPEKYERNSSVKIKAAWQPVSFWNFAIVIILSLIFIAVSFVARRIFELNKWKNSSNSPYPTH
;
A
#
# COMPACT_ATOMS: atom_id res chain seq x y z
N MET A 1 -39.16 -44.44 2.64
CA MET A 1 -40.57 -44.22 2.22
C MET A 1 -40.70 -44.13 0.71
N TYR A 2 -41.88 -44.48 0.17
CA TYR A 2 -42.16 -44.29 -1.25
C TYR A 2 -43.62 -43.89 -1.46
N TYR A 3 -43.88 -43.12 -2.51
CA TYR A 3 -45.20 -42.66 -2.90
C TYR A 3 -45.42 -42.82 -4.40
N VAL A 4 -46.51 -43.47 -4.77
CA VAL A 4 -46.91 -43.63 -6.19
C VAL A 4 -47.71 -42.40 -6.64
N CYS A 5 -47.27 -41.75 -7.69
CA CYS A 5 -47.97 -40.57 -8.19
C CYS A 5 -49.34 -40.95 -8.79
N PRO A 6 -50.45 -40.37 -8.37
CA PRO A 6 -51.77 -40.68 -8.91
C PRO A 6 -51.99 -40.14 -10.34
N VAL A 7 -51.08 -39.30 -10.85
CA VAL A 7 -51.20 -38.71 -12.21
C VAL A 7 -50.43 -39.48 -13.25
N CYS A 8 -49.21 -39.99 -12.91
CA CYS A 8 -48.31 -40.62 -13.92
C CYS A 8 -47.75 -41.97 -13.43
N GLU A 9 -48.20 -42.49 -12.30
CA GLU A 9 -47.83 -43.79 -11.73
C GLU A 9 -46.34 -43.96 -11.38
N LYS A 10 -45.56 -42.88 -11.46
CA LYS A 10 -44.15 -42.90 -11.08
C LYS A 10 -43.98 -43.08 -9.59
N ASN A 11 -43.07 -43.98 -9.20
CA ASN A 11 -42.63 -44.10 -7.82
C ASN A 11 -41.68 -42.92 -7.46
N ASN A 12 -41.97 -42.26 -6.35
CA ASN A 12 -41.14 -41.23 -5.75
C ASN A 12 -40.61 -41.75 -4.45
N GLU A 13 -39.30 -41.94 -4.33
CA GLU A 13 -38.67 -42.63 -3.20
C GLU A 13 -37.68 -41.69 -2.49
N LEU A 14 -37.64 -41.86 -1.17
CA LEU A 14 -36.63 -41.23 -0.31
C LEU A 14 -36.08 -42.25 0.67
N ALA A 15 -34.77 -42.24 0.90
CA ALA A 15 -34.07 -43.22 1.72
C ALA A 15 -34.27 -43.02 3.24
N ILE A 16 -35.05 -42.04 3.64
CA ILE A 16 -35.41 -41.73 5.05
C ILE A 16 -36.93 -41.71 5.18
N ASP A 17 -37.40 -41.93 6.39
CA ASP A 17 -38.81 -41.86 6.71
C ASP A 17 -39.08 -40.67 7.65
N PHE A 18 -40.12 -39.92 7.39
CA PHE A 18 -40.65 -38.81 8.21
C PHE A 18 -42.09 -38.49 7.79
N SER A 19 -42.80 -37.66 8.54
CA SER A 19 -44.14 -37.26 8.20
C SER A 19 -44.14 -36.34 6.97
N VAL A 20 -44.86 -36.74 5.91
CA VAL A 20 -45.01 -35.97 4.68
C VAL A 20 -46.46 -35.57 4.48
N GLU A 21 -46.75 -34.28 4.32
CA GLU A 21 -48.10 -33.80 3.96
C GLU A 21 -48.26 -33.67 2.43
N GLU A 22 -47.20 -33.23 1.73
CA GLU A 22 -47.21 -33.04 0.29
C GLU A 22 -45.87 -33.44 -0.35
N TYR A 23 -45.90 -33.90 -1.61
CA TYR A 23 -44.69 -34.11 -2.40
C TYR A 23 -44.89 -33.66 -3.86
N ILE A 24 -43.81 -33.33 -4.52
CA ILE A 24 -43.80 -32.99 -5.94
C ILE A 24 -43.26 -34.18 -6.69
N CYS A 25 -44.05 -34.73 -7.61
CA CYS A 25 -43.65 -35.87 -8.45
C CYS A 25 -42.42 -35.54 -9.26
N SER A 26 -41.36 -36.33 -9.20
CA SER A 26 -40.11 -36.19 -9.89
C SER A 26 -40.23 -36.29 -11.43
N SER A 27 -41.31 -36.92 -11.92
CA SER A 27 -41.59 -37.13 -13.35
C SER A 27 -42.51 -36.05 -13.94
N CYS A 28 -43.74 -35.93 -13.42
CA CYS A 28 -44.74 -35.04 -14.02
C CYS A 28 -44.86 -33.68 -13.31
N SER A 29 -44.06 -33.43 -12.28
CA SER A 29 -44.06 -32.19 -11.53
C SER A 29 -45.39 -31.78 -10.86
N SER A 30 -46.30 -32.73 -10.72
CA SER A 30 -47.56 -32.51 -9.99
C SER A 30 -47.29 -32.47 -8.50
N LEU A 31 -47.82 -31.46 -7.80
CA LEU A 31 -47.87 -31.36 -6.35
C LEU A 31 -49.04 -32.26 -5.85
N ILE A 32 -48.73 -33.28 -5.06
CA ILE A 32 -49.66 -34.28 -4.56
C ILE A 32 -49.79 -34.09 -3.06
N GLY A 33 -51.05 -33.90 -2.59
CA GLY A 33 -51.38 -33.92 -1.16
C GLY A 33 -51.63 -35.38 -0.74
N ILE A 34 -50.95 -35.81 0.32
CA ILE A 34 -51.00 -37.20 0.82
C ILE A 34 -52.42 -37.58 1.29
N GLU A 35 -53.02 -36.70 2.10
CA GLU A 35 -54.35 -36.95 2.68
C GLU A 35 -55.41 -37.32 1.64
N LYS A 36 -55.44 -36.59 0.51
CA LYS A 36 -56.41 -36.76 -0.58
C LYS A 36 -55.90 -37.61 -1.71
N ASN A 37 -54.65 -37.96 -1.73
CA ASN A 37 -53.93 -38.61 -2.81
C ASN A 37 -54.29 -38.01 -4.20
N ALA A 38 -54.27 -36.69 -4.29
CA ALA A 38 -54.72 -35.93 -5.46
C ALA A 38 -53.75 -34.79 -5.80
N SER A 39 -53.68 -34.49 -7.09
CA SER A 39 -52.89 -33.36 -7.56
C SER A 39 -53.57 -32.03 -7.26
N ARG A 40 -52.83 -31.11 -6.69
CA ARG A 40 -53.25 -29.72 -6.39
C ARG A 40 -52.85 -28.74 -7.51
N LYS A 41 -51.66 -28.91 -8.04
CA LYS A 41 -51.03 -27.94 -8.99
C LYS A 41 -49.82 -28.58 -9.67
N ILE A 42 -49.49 -28.13 -10.85
CA ILE A 42 -48.19 -28.44 -11.50
C ILE A 42 -47.19 -27.39 -11.07
N ILE A 43 -46.00 -27.79 -10.61
CA ILE A 43 -44.95 -26.94 -10.10
C ILE A 43 -43.77 -27.00 -11.02
N LYS A 44 -43.19 -25.85 -11.37
CA LYS A 44 -41.97 -25.80 -12.18
C LYS A 44 -40.83 -26.55 -11.46
N LYS A 45 -40.10 -27.36 -12.21
CA LYS A 45 -38.93 -28.07 -11.72
C LYS A 45 -37.79 -27.08 -11.45
N PRO A 46 -37.06 -27.17 -10.30
CA PRO A 46 -35.94 -26.31 -9.98
C PRO A 46 -34.74 -26.67 -10.89
N VAL A 47 -34.26 -25.71 -11.65
CA VAL A 47 -33.13 -25.87 -12.59
C VAL A 47 -32.12 -24.71 -12.48
N GLU A 48 -32.52 -23.58 -11.89
CA GLU A 48 -31.69 -22.38 -11.79
C GLU A 48 -30.58 -22.54 -10.75
N ASN A 49 -29.37 -22.87 -11.18
CA ASN A 49 -28.16 -23.05 -10.35
C ASN A 49 -28.37 -23.99 -9.13
N VAL A 50 -29.28 -24.96 -9.25
CA VAL A 50 -29.52 -25.96 -8.22
C VAL A 50 -28.41 -27.00 -8.27
N VAL A 51 -27.71 -27.19 -7.17
CA VAL A 51 -26.51 -28.05 -7.09
C VAL A 51 -26.69 -29.30 -6.23
N LEU A 52 -27.72 -29.34 -5.39
CA LEU A 52 -28.08 -30.52 -4.59
C LEU A 52 -29.35 -31.14 -5.17
N GLU A 53 -29.46 -32.45 -5.04
CA GLU A 53 -30.60 -33.21 -5.51
C GLU A 53 -31.42 -33.77 -4.36
N VAL A 54 -32.72 -33.91 -4.53
CA VAL A 54 -33.62 -34.58 -3.53
C VAL A 54 -33.13 -36.03 -3.34
N GLY A 55 -32.99 -36.44 -2.08
CA GLY A 55 -32.44 -37.74 -1.69
C GLY A 55 -30.92 -37.77 -1.60
N GLN A 56 -30.22 -36.71 -1.99
CA GLN A 56 -28.73 -36.62 -1.87
C GLN A 56 -28.34 -36.61 -0.38
N LYS A 57 -27.42 -37.50 -0.02
CA LYS A 57 -26.86 -37.62 1.34
C LYS A 57 -25.57 -36.80 1.43
N GLY A 58 -25.36 -36.20 2.57
CA GLY A 58 -24.16 -35.44 2.88
C GLY A 58 -23.79 -35.50 4.36
N LYS A 59 -22.66 -34.87 4.72
CA LYS A 59 -22.22 -34.79 6.12
C LYS A 59 -21.72 -33.37 6.43
N ILE A 60 -22.58 -32.58 7.11
CA ILE A 60 -22.28 -31.21 7.49
C ILE A 60 -21.78 -31.19 8.94
N TYR A 61 -20.57 -30.69 9.18
CA TYR A 61 -19.93 -30.63 10.51
C TYR A 61 -19.99 -31.95 11.30
N GLY A 62 -19.91 -33.10 10.59
CA GLY A 62 -19.97 -34.42 11.20
C GLY A 62 -21.37 -35.00 11.33
N ILE A 63 -22.43 -34.24 11.10
CA ILE A 63 -23.83 -34.69 11.13
C ILE A 63 -24.25 -35.21 9.75
N GLU A 64 -24.68 -36.44 9.65
CA GLU A 64 -25.21 -36.99 8.42
C GLU A 64 -26.58 -36.34 8.14
N CYS A 65 -26.85 -36.06 6.89
CA CYS A 65 -28.11 -35.43 6.48
C CYS A 65 -28.51 -35.88 5.08
N CYS A 66 -29.79 -35.76 4.79
CA CYS A 66 -30.39 -36.08 3.48
C CYS A 66 -31.27 -34.93 3.02
N VAL A 67 -31.09 -34.46 1.80
CA VAL A 67 -31.94 -33.42 1.18
C VAL A 67 -33.34 -33.97 0.96
N ILE A 68 -34.34 -33.37 1.60
CA ILE A 68 -35.74 -33.79 1.47
C ILE A 68 -36.50 -32.95 0.46
N ASN A 69 -36.24 -31.65 0.39
CA ASN A 69 -36.82 -30.78 -0.62
C ASN A 69 -35.89 -29.64 -1.03
N ILE A 70 -36.25 -29.02 -2.14
CA ILE A 70 -35.56 -27.89 -2.76
C ILE A 70 -36.64 -26.87 -3.15
N VAL A 71 -36.50 -25.64 -2.73
CA VAL A 71 -37.36 -24.53 -3.11
C VAL A 71 -36.54 -23.39 -3.69
N VAL A 72 -36.88 -22.99 -4.91
CA VAL A 72 -36.29 -21.76 -5.50
C VAL A 72 -37.28 -20.64 -5.26
N LYS A 73 -36.83 -19.63 -4.53
CA LYS A 73 -37.57 -18.39 -4.29
C LYS A 73 -37.19 -17.35 -5.33
N LYS A 74 -38.10 -16.42 -5.56
CA LYS A 74 -37.93 -15.33 -6.54
C LYS A 74 -38.38 -14.01 -5.94
N TYR A 75 -37.57 -12.97 -6.16
CA TYR A 75 -37.90 -11.56 -5.93
C TYR A 75 -37.69 -10.74 -7.20
N GLY A 76 -38.67 -9.93 -7.57
CA GLY A 76 -38.62 -9.18 -8.82
C GLY A 76 -38.52 -10.10 -10.05
N GLU A 77 -37.79 -9.68 -11.08
CA GLU A 77 -37.68 -10.46 -12.32
C GLU A 77 -36.49 -11.41 -12.34
N ASN A 78 -35.36 -11.03 -11.72
CA ASN A 78 -34.08 -11.69 -11.92
C ASN A 78 -33.36 -12.12 -10.63
N ILE A 79 -33.94 -11.94 -9.45
CA ILE A 79 -33.31 -12.31 -8.19
C ILE A 79 -33.88 -13.67 -7.75
N PHE A 80 -32.99 -14.65 -7.61
CA PHE A 80 -33.33 -16.00 -7.21
C PHE A 80 -32.39 -16.48 -6.13
N TRP A 81 -32.93 -17.21 -5.13
CA TRP A 81 -32.13 -17.96 -4.19
C TRP A 81 -32.72 -19.36 -3.99
N ARG A 82 -31.91 -20.27 -3.49
CA ARG A 82 -32.22 -21.68 -3.31
C ARG A 82 -32.26 -22.00 -1.83
N GLU A 83 -33.34 -22.64 -1.41
CA GLU A 83 -33.51 -23.15 -0.07
C GLU A 83 -33.59 -24.68 -0.14
N TYR A 84 -32.78 -25.33 0.67
CA TYR A 84 -32.73 -26.78 0.78
C TYR A 84 -33.09 -27.16 2.20
N THR A 85 -34.10 -28.00 2.36
CA THR A 85 -34.42 -28.62 3.64
C THR A 85 -33.76 -30.00 3.69
N LEU A 86 -33.04 -30.27 4.75
CA LEU A 86 -32.35 -31.53 4.99
C LEU A 86 -32.84 -32.09 6.32
N LYS A 87 -32.86 -33.42 6.41
CA LYS A 87 -33.11 -34.14 7.64
C LYS A 87 -31.86 -34.85 8.15
N ASP A 88 -31.61 -34.77 9.45
CA ASP A 88 -30.63 -35.60 10.12
C ASP A 88 -31.21 -36.98 10.52
N PRO A 89 -30.41 -37.93 11.00
CA PRO A 89 -30.92 -39.22 11.46
C PRO A 89 -31.88 -39.20 12.65
N SER A 90 -31.95 -38.05 13.35
CA SER A 90 -32.88 -37.82 14.47
C SER A 90 -34.12 -37.07 14.04
N GLU A 91 -34.36 -36.96 12.74
CA GLU A 91 -35.47 -36.25 12.10
C GLU A 91 -35.51 -34.74 12.34
N ASN A 92 -34.41 -34.13 12.80
CA ASN A 92 -34.31 -32.68 12.91
C ASN A 92 -34.11 -32.06 11.53
N ASN A 93 -34.73 -30.90 11.32
CA ASN A 93 -34.55 -30.11 10.12
C ASN A 93 -33.29 -29.26 10.17
N ILE A 94 -32.52 -29.30 9.10
CA ILE A 94 -31.39 -28.45 8.80
C ILE A 94 -31.73 -27.70 7.51
N TYR A 95 -31.55 -26.39 7.50
CA TYR A 95 -31.86 -25.59 6.33
C TYR A 95 -30.58 -24.99 5.75
N LEU A 96 -30.43 -25.04 4.43
CA LEU A 96 -29.39 -24.35 3.70
C LEU A 96 -30.03 -23.34 2.78
N SER A 97 -29.56 -22.11 2.81
CA SER A 97 -29.91 -21.09 1.81
C SER A 97 -28.67 -20.75 0.99
N GLU A 98 -28.86 -20.64 -0.33
CA GLU A 98 -27.80 -20.25 -1.26
C GLU A 98 -28.30 -19.12 -2.16
N SER A 99 -27.51 -18.05 -2.22
CA SER A 99 -27.70 -16.93 -3.12
C SER A 99 -26.36 -16.46 -3.67
N ASP A 100 -26.27 -16.32 -5.01
CA ASP A 100 -25.06 -15.81 -5.69
C ASP A 100 -23.75 -16.53 -5.31
N GLY A 101 -23.81 -17.83 -5.00
CA GLY A 101 -22.69 -18.66 -4.57
C GLY A 101 -22.38 -18.60 -3.07
N HIS A 102 -23.08 -17.76 -2.30
CA HIS A 102 -22.92 -17.64 -0.85
C HIS A 102 -23.92 -18.55 -0.12
N TRP A 103 -23.45 -19.23 0.91
CA TRP A 103 -24.21 -20.23 1.63
C TRP A 103 -24.45 -19.83 3.07
N VAL A 104 -25.68 -20.08 3.55
CA VAL A 104 -26.09 -19.87 4.94
C VAL A 104 -26.67 -21.17 5.46
N LEU A 105 -26.18 -21.61 6.63
CA LEU A 105 -26.75 -22.70 7.39
C LEU A 105 -27.73 -22.11 8.40
N LEU A 106 -29.02 -22.50 8.31
CA LEU A 106 -30.07 -21.98 9.19
C LEU A 106 -30.64 -23.08 10.08
N HIS A 107 -31.07 -22.65 11.26
CA HIS A 107 -31.83 -23.45 12.20
C HIS A 107 -33.09 -22.68 12.60
N GLN A 108 -34.21 -23.37 12.69
CA GLN A 108 -35.46 -22.77 13.17
C GLN A 108 -35.33 -22.45 14.66
N LEU A 109 -35.84 -21.30 15.06
CA LEU A 109 -35.90 -20.88 16.45
C LEU A 109 -37.25 -21.22 17.06
N ASP A 110 -37.23 -21.79 18.27
CA ASP A 110 -38.45 -22.14 19.03
C ASP A 110 -39.17 -20.90 19.58
N SER A 111 -38.48 -19.76 19.63
CA SER A 111 -39.03 -18.53 20.20
C SER A 111 -38.80 -17.33 19.27
N ALA A 112 -39.79 -16.42 19.26
CA ALA A 112 -39.67 -15.15 18.55
C ALA A 112 -38.60 -14.25 19.18
N PHE A 113 -37.85 -13.53 18.35
CA PHE A 113 -37.03 -12.42 18.79
C PHE A 113 -37.83 -11.10 18.83
N LYS A 114 -37.36 -10.12 19.61
CA LYS A 114 -37.96 -8.78 19.67
C LYS A 114 -37.52 -7.95 18.47
N ASP A 115 -38.47 -7.43 17.72
CA ASP A 115 -38.26 -6.61 16.53
C ASP A 115 -38.38 -5.13 16.87
N PHE A 116 -37.40 -4.35 16.56
CA PHE A 116 -37.35 -2.90 16.73
C PHE A 116 -37.17 -2.22 15.35
N LYS A 117 -37.23 -0.90 15.32
CA LYS A 117 -37.19 -0.14 14.06
C LYS A 117 -35.96 -0.41 13.20
N HIS A 118 -34.79 -0.60 13.84
CA HIS A 118 -33.50 -0.72 13.14
C HIS A 118 -32.68 -1.96 13.50
N TYR A 119 -33.17 -2.77 14.44
CA TYR A 119 -32.49 -3.97 14.91
C TYR A 119 -33.53 -4.95 15.50
N ALA A 120 -33.11 -6.18 15.65
CA ALA A 120 -33.82 -7.18 16.43
C ALA A 120 -32.91 -7.69 17.55
N GLU A 121 -33.55 -8.17 18.64
CA GLU A 121 -32.85 -8.67 19.81
C GLU A 121 -33.38 -10.07 20.15
N THR A 122 -32.45 -11.02 20.23
CA THR A 122 -32.75 -12.40 20.63
C THR A 122 -32.95 -12.52 22.16
N ALA A 123 -33.50 -13.63 22.64
CA ALA A 123 -33.79 -13.84 24.06
C ALA A 123 -32.52 -13.74 24.95
N ASP A 124 -31.34 -14.07 24.41
CA ASP A 124 -30.03 -13.97 25.06
C ASP A 124 -29.39 -12.57 24.97
N GLY A 125 -30.14 -11.57 24.45
CA GLY A 125 -29.71 -10.17 24.39
C GLY A 125 -28.79 -9.80 23.24
N HIS A 126 -28.53 -10.72 22.29
CA HIS A 126 -27.75 -10.38 21.09
C HIS A 126 -28.58 -9.51 20.14
N LYS A 127 -27.91 -8.44 19.62
CA LYS A 127 -28.55 -7.47 18.72
C LYS A 127 -28.06 -7.68 17.29
N TYR A 128 -29.03 -7.76 16.37
CA TYR A 128 -28.82 -7.92 14.95
C TYR A 128 -29.40 -6.71 14.23
N ARG A 129 -28.62 -6.08 13.36
CA ARG A 129 -29.06 -4.89 12.63
C ARG A 129 -29.95 -5.29 11.47
N TRP A 130 -31.05 -4.56 11.28
CA TRP A 130 -31.95 -4.78 10.15
C TRP A 130 -31.19 -4.60 8.83
N TYR A 131 -31.22 -5.66 8.03
CA TYR A 131 -30.58 -5.67 6.73
C TYR A 131 -31.58 -5.27 5.64
N GLU A 132 -32.60 -6.11 5.38
CA GLU A 132 -33.59 -5.84 4.35
C GLU A 132 -34.91 -6.57 4.66
N THR A 133 -35.95 -6.16 3.94
CA THR A 133 -37.24 -6.87 3.92
C THR A 133 -37.57 -7.21 2.47
N THR A 134 -37.57 -8.50 2.18
CA THR A 134 -37.70 -9.01 0.80
C THR A 134 -39.05 -9.75 0.67
N PRO A 135 -40.00 -9.23 -0.13
CA PRO A 135 -41.17 -10.01 -0.55
C PRO A 135 -40.74 -11.02 -1.60
N CYS A 136 -41.18 -12.26 -1.44
CA CYS A 136 -40.81 -13.33 -2.37
C CYS A 136 -41.94 -14.31 -2.67
N SER A 137 -41.80 -15.00 -3.80
CA SER A 137 -42.73 -16.08 -4.19
C SER A 137 -41.94 -17.34 -4.52
N ILE A 138 -42.57 -18.49 -4.44
CA ILE A 138 -42.02 -19.77 -4.90
C ILE A 138 -41.98 -19.75 -6.43
N HIS A 139 -40.79 -19.86 -7.00
CA HIS A 139 -40.60 -19.96 -8.43
C HIS A 139 -40.64 -21.40 -8.93
N SER A 140 -39.95 -22.30 -8.23
CA SER A 140 -39.90 -23.72 -8.53
C SER A 140 -39.65 -24.52 -7.26
N ALA A 141 -40.04 -25.79 -7.23
CA ALA A 141 -39.80 -26.65 -6.09
C ALA A 141 -39.75 -28.13 -6.48
N ALA A 142 -39.12 -28.96 -5.64
CA ALA A 142 -39.08 -30.42 -5.78
C ALA A 142 -38.93 -31.08 -4.42
N GLY A 143 -39.34 -32.34 -4.31
CA GLY A 143 -39.15 -33.16 -3.09
C GLY A 143 -40.38 -33.34 -2.24
N PHE A 144 -40.16 -33.56 -0.93
CA PHE A 144 -41.17 -33.97 0.05
C PHE A 144 -41.24 -32.89 1.14
N PHE A 145 -42.47 -32.57 1.55
CA PHE A 145 -42.72 -31.44 2.44
C PHE A 145 -43.53 -31.94 3.69
N GLU A 146 -43.12 -31.51 4.86
CA GLU A 146 -43.79 -31.82 6.12
C GLU A 146 -45.06 -31.01 6.32
N ASP A 147 -45.14 -29.84 5.70
CA ASP A 147 -46.29 -28.93 5.71
C ASP A 147 -46.84 -28.70 4.32
N LYS A 148 -48.07 -28.19 4.24
CA LYS A 148 -48.66 -27.77 2.95
C LYS A 148 -47.93 -26.55 2.40
N ILE A 149 -47.51 -26.63 1.15
CA ILE A 149 -46.85 -25.52 0.47
C ILE A 149 -47.86 -24.37 0.28
N ASP A 150 -47.54 -23.21 0.85
CA ASP A 150 -48.29 -21.97 0.62
C ASP A 150 -47.61 -21.16 -0.51
N PHE A 151 -48.39 -20.88 -1.57
CA PHE A 151 -47.95 -20.10 -2.72
C PHE A 151 -48.26 -18.60 -2.60
N LYS A 152 -48.75 -18.15 -1.45
CA LYS A 152 -48.91 -16.73 -1.19
C LYS A 152 -47.54 -16.04 -1.20
N LEU A 153 -47.58 -14.73 -1.39
CA LEU A 153 -46.37 -13.92 -1.25
C LEU A 153 -45.85 -14.01 0.18
N ALA A 154 -44.63 -14.50 0.33
CA ALA A 154 -43.97 -14.53 1.61
C ALA A 154 -43.15 -13.22 1.79
N LYS A 155 -42.89 -12.86 3.04
CA LYS A 155 -42.10 -11.68 3.40
C LYS A 155 -41.02 -12.08 4.38
N TYR A 156 -39.77 -11.89 3.94
CA TYR A 156 -38.57 -12.21 4.72
C TYR A 156 -37.98 -10.92 5.26
N LYS A 157 -37.89 -10.81 6.58
CA LYS A 157 -37.23 -9.69 7.24
C LYS A 157 -35.96 -10.18 7.91
N GLU A 158 -34.83 -9.72 7.39
CA GLU A 158 -33.50 -10.22 7.72
C GLU A 158 -32.73 -9.22 8.56
N TYR A 159 -31.94 -9.71 9.50
CA TYR A 159 -31.09 -8.92 10.40
C TYR A 159 -29.74 -9.60 10.53
N VAL A 160 -28.66 -8.81 10.59
CA VAL A 160 -27.27 -9.29 10.51
C VAL A 160 -26.44 -8.79 11.68
N ASN A 161 -25.57 -9.67 12.19
CA ASN A 161 -24.53 -9.35 13.15
C ASN A 161 -23.25 -10.13 12.78
N GLY A 162 -22.31 -9.48 12.09
CA GLY A 162 -21.06 -10.11 11.66
C GLY A 162 -21.28 -11.27 10.68
N ILE A 163 -21.05 -12.49 11.15
CA ILE A 163 -21.19 -13.74 10.39
C ILE A 163 -22.50 -14.49 10.70
N GLU A 164 -23.36 -13.90 11.51
CA GLU A 164 -24.66 -14.45 11.90
C GLU A 164 -25.79 -13.59 11.37
N MET A 165 -26.92 -14.21 11.13
CA MET A 165 -28.18 -13.55 10.83
C MET A 165 -29.33 -14.15 11.58
N ILE A 166 -30.42 -13.40 11.73
CA ILE A 166 -31.74 -13.91 12.10
C ILE A 166 -32.74 -13.45 11.05
N SER A 167 -33.69 -14.31 10.75
CA SER A 167 -34.78 -14.06 9.80
C SER A 167 -36.13 -14.26 10.44
N ARG A 168 -37.06 -13.38 10.11
CA ARG A 168 -38.49 -13.55 10.35
C ARG A 168 -39.18 -13.73 9.01
N GLU A 169 -39.81 -14.89 8.85
CA GLU A 169 -40.48 -15.28 7.63
C GLU A 169 -42.00 -15.32 7.84
N GLU A 170 -42.72 -14.54 7.06
CA GLU A 170 -44.17 -14.44 7.09
C GLU A 170 -44.75 -15.00 5.79
N CYS A 171 -45.59 -16.01 5.86
CA CYS A 171 -46.28 -16.54 4.71
C CYS A 171 -47.77 -16.86 5.12
N GLY A 172 -48.72 -16.10 4.58
CA GLY A 172 -50.09 -16.17 5.01
C GLY A 172 -50.26 -15.86 6.47
N ASP A 173 -50.79 -16.80 7.26
CA ASP A 173 -50.97 -16.69 8.70
C ASP A 173 -49.80 -17.29 9.51
N SER A 174 -48.83 -17.87 8.84
CA SER A 174 -47.65 -18.49 9.46
C SER A 174 -46.51 -17.49 9.60
N VAL A 175 -45.90 -17.49 10.80
CA VAL A 175 -44.66 -16.72 11.08
C VAL A 175 -43.64 -17.67 11.68
N GLN A 176 -42.47 -17.73 11.03
CA GLN A 176 -41.36 -18.56 11.47
C GLN A 176 -40.13 -17.70 11.72
N PHE A 177 -39.24 -18.17 12.59
CA PHE A 177 -38.03 -17.48 12.96
C PHE A 177 -36.85 -18.42 12.77
N PHE A 178 -35.76 -17.91 12.17
CA PHE A 178 -34.54 -18.66 11.90
C PHE A 178 -33.33 -17.93 12.42
N LYS A 179 -32.31 -18.68 12.83
CA LYS A 179 -30.95 -18.18 13.02
C LYS A 179 -30.03 -18.83 11.97
N GLY A 180 -29.28 -18.02 11.27
CA GLY A 180 -28.36 -18.43 10.20
C GLY A 180 -26.90 -18.06 10.50
N ASN A 181 -26.01 -18.92 10.07
CA ASN A 181 -24.55 -18.72 10.15
C ASN A 181 -23.94 -18.95 8.78
N HIS A 182 -22.86 -18.21 8.50
CA HIS A 182 -22.08 -18.47 7.30
C HIS A 182 -21.56 -19.91 7.26
N ILE A 183 -21.72 -20.57 6.11
CA ILE A 183 -21.09 -21.84 5.83
C ILE A 183 -20.29 -21.75 4.52
N SER A 184 -19.02 -22.13 4.56
CA SER A 184 -18.15 -21.96 3.39
C SER A 184 -18.54 -22.86 2.23
N LYS A 185 -18.40 -22.36 1.01
CA LYS A 185 -18.53 -23.13 -0.25
C LYS A 185 -17.70 -24.43 -0.22
N TYR A 186 -16.50 -24.38 0.37
CA TYR A 186 -15.65 -25.55 0.53
C TYR A 186 -16.29 -26.61 1.43
N THR A 187 -16.93 -26.20 2.53
CA THR A 187 -17.65 -27.13 3.45
C THR A 187 -18.79 -27.82 2.73
N ILE A 188 -19.60 -27.10 1.97
CA ILE A 188 -20.72 -27.67 1.17
C ILE A 188 -20.15 -28.62 0.11
N LYS A 189 -19.15 -28.21 -0.63
CA LYS A 189 -18.51 -29.05 -1.65
C LYS A 189 -18.03 -30.40 -1.06
N LYS A 190 -17.36 -30.36 0.08
CA LYS A 190 -16.87 -31.54 0.78
C LYS A 190 -18.00 -32.38 1.37
N ALA A 191 -19.01 -31.73 1.98
CA ALA A 191 -20.14 -32.41 2.63
C ALA A 191 -20.93 -33.29 1.66
N PHE A 192 -21.13 -32.84 0.42
CA PHE A 192 -21.95 -33.52 -0.58
C PHE A 192 -21.13 -34.13 -1.73
N GLY A 193 -19.81 -34.11 -1.68
CA GLY A 193 -18.94 -34.69 -2.72
C GLY A 193 -19.08 -34.02 -4.09
N LEU A 194 -19.37 -32.73 -4.12
CA LEU A 194 -19.62 -32.01 -5.37
C LEU A 194 -18.32 -31.69 -6.11
N LYS A 195 -18.35 -31.78 -7.43
CA LYS A 195 -17.19 -31.45 -8.29
C LYS A 195 -17.02 -29.93 -8.40
N GLU A 196 -18.13 -29.23 -8.65
CA GLU A 196 -18.16 -27.79 -8.88
C GLU A 196 -19.34 -27.16 -8.12
N LEU A 197 -19.23 -25.89 -7.83
CA LEU A 197 -20.28 -25.06 -7.26
C LEU A 197 -20.29 -23.71 -8.00
N PRO A 198 -21.44 -23.00 -8.04
CA PRO A 198 -21.54 -21.67 -8.64
C PRO A 198 -20.47 -20.73 -8.10
N ASP A 199 -19.97 -19.82 -8.95
CA ASP A 199 -19.02 -18.82 -8.55
C ASP A 199 -19.67 -17.77 -7.65
N TYR A 200 -18.85 -17.12 -6.78
CA TYR A 200 -19.32 -16.02 -5.97
C TYR A 200 -19.62 -14.78 -6.82
N SER A 201 -20.70 -14.12 -6.50
CA SER A 201 -21.01 -12.78 -7.00
C SER A 201 -21.26 -11.85 -5.80
N GLY A 202 -20.46 -10.79 -5.70
CA GLY A 202 -20.57 -9.85 -4.60
C GLY A 202 -20.02 -10.36 -3.26
N VAL A 203 -20.64 -9.93 -2.17
CA VAL A 203 -20.33 -10.35 -0.79
C VAL A 203 -21.60 -10.81 -0.13
N GLY A 204 -21.61 -12.03 0.41
CA GLY A 204 -22.77 -12.60 1.12
C GLY A 204 -23.07 -11.85 2.42
N ILE A 205 -24.37 -11.83 2.79
CA ILE A 205 -24.84 -11.03 3.93
C ILE A 205 -24.22 -11.45 5.27
N VAL A 206 -23.79 -12.69 5.41
CA VAL A 206 -23.08 -13.24 6.58
C VAL A 206 -21.64 -13.66 6.26
N GLU A 207 -21.11 -13.24 5.11
CA GLU A 207 -19.74 -13.57 4.71
C GLU A 207 -18.74 -13.00 5.71
N PRO A 208 -17.77 -13.79 6.21
CA PRO A 208 -16.69 -13.30 7.05
C PRO A 208 -15.68 -12.49 6.21
N PHE A 209 -15.11 -11.45 6.80
CA PHE A 209 -13.92 -10.84 6.21
C PHE A 209 -12.78 -11.89 6.22
N PHE A 210 -11.96 -11.91 5.16
CA PHE A 210 -10.99 -12.97 4.88
C PHE A 210 -9.90 -13.16 5.97
N PHE A 211 -9.73 -12.21 6.89
CA PHE A 211 -8.87 -12.37 8.06
C PHE A 211 -9.35 -11.52 9.25
N ASP A 212 -8.94 -11.89 10.46
CA ASP A 212 -9.20 -11.09 11.66
C ASP A 212 -8.23 -9.90 11.73
N VAL A 213 -8.74 -8.71 11.40
CA VAL A 213 -7.96 -7.44 11.40
C VAL A 213 -7.36 -7.16 12.78
N LYS A 214 -8.08 -7.42 13.87
CA LYS A 214 -7.59 -7.17 15.23
C LYS A 214 -6.42 -8.10 15.57
N GLN A 215 -6.56 -9.37 15.26
CA GLN A 215 -5.48 -10.34 15.46
C GLN A 215 -4.28 -10.02 14.56
N GLY A 216 -4.52 -9.65 13.29
CA GLY A 216 -3.48 -9.22 12.37
C GLY A 216 -2.67 -8.02 12.89
N ILE A 217 -3.35 -6.98 13.39
CA ILE A 217 -2.70 -5.81 13.98
C ILE A 217 -1.88 -6.20 15.22
N ASN A 218 -2.38 -7.06 16.07
CA ASN A 218 -1.65 -7.53 17.26
C ASN A 218 -0.37 -8.29 16.86
N ILE A 219 -0.45 -9.18 15.87
CA ILE A 219 0.72 -9.94 15.38
C ILE A 219 1.77 -8.99 14.80
N ILE A 220 1.35 -8.06 13.93
CA ILE A 220 2.27 -7.07 13.34
C ILE A 220 2.89 -6.17 14.41
N GLY A 221 2.09 -5.71 15.39
CA GLY A 221 2.58 -4.87 16.49
C GLY A 221 3.64 -5.58 17.35
N VAL A 222 3.40 -6.83 17.74
CA VAL A 222 4.37 -7.64 18.50
C VAL A 222 5.62 -7.90 17.67
N SER A 223 5.47 -8.26 16.39
CA SER A 223 6.60 -8.49 15.48
C SER A 223 7.44 -7.23 15.28
N ALA A 224 6.79 -6.09 15.05
CA ALA A 224 7.48 -4.80 14.90
C ALA A 224 8.25 -4.43 16.19
N LEU A 225 7.66 -4.64 17.37
CA LEU A 225 8.33 -4.41 18.65
C LEU A 225 9.59 -5.28 18.78
N LEU A 226 9.50 -6.58 18.49
CA LEU A 226 10.64 -7.49 18.55
C LEU A 226 11.74 -7.10 17.57
N ILE A 227 11.40 -6.75 16.34
CA ILE A 227 12.36 -6.27 15.34
C ILE A 227 13.03 -4.99 15.83
N CYS A 228 12.26 -4.04 16.35
CA CYS A 228 12.82 -2.78 16.90
C CYS A 228 13.76 -3.03 18.08
N LEU A 229 13.45 -3.97 18.99
CA LEU A 229 14.32 -4.33 20.08
C LEU A 229 15.65 -4.93 19.59
N ILE A 230 15.61 -5.83 18.61
CA ILE A 230 16.81 -6.39 17.98
C ILE A 230 17.63 -5.29 17.30
N GLN A 231 16.98 -4.41 16.56
CA GLN A 231 17.64 -3.26 15.90
C GLN A 231 18.29 -2.33 16.93
N LEU A 232 17.58 -2.04 18.04
CA LEU A 232 18.12 -1.21 19.12
C LEU A 232 19.37 -1.84 19.71
N TYR A 233 19.36 -3.14 19.99
CA TYR A 233 20.54 -3.87 20.46
C TYR A 233 21.70 -3.74 19.47
N VAL A 234 21.48 -3.93 18.17
CA VAL A 234 22.50 -3.78 17.12
C VAL A 234 23.05 -2.35 17.08
N VAL A 235 22.15 -1.34 17.14
CA VAL A 235 22.56 0.06 17.13
C VAL A 235 23.41 0.41 18.36
N MET A 236 23.01 -0.05 19.56
CA MET A 236 23.76 0.17 20.80
C MET A 236 25.12 -0.55 20.81
N SER A 237 25.28 -1.62 20.07
CA SER A 237 26.56 -2.35 19.96
C SER A 237 27.53 -1.72 18.97
N ARG A 238 27.10 -0.73 18.15
CA ARG A 238 27.94 -0.05 17.15
C ARG A 238 28.76 1.07 17.74
N THR A 239 30.00 1.19 17.30
CA THR A 239 30.96 2.20 17.79
C THR A 239 30.83 3.55 17.11
N ASN A 240 30.26 3.61 15.93
CA ASN A 240 30.15 4.83 15.08
C ASN A 240 31.47 5.64 15.03
N GLN A 241 32.55 4.94 14.76
CA GLN A 241 33.89 5.53 14.80
C GLN A 241 34.20 6.31 13.52
N THR A 242 34.54 7.58 13.63
CA THR A 242 35.10 8.34 12.52
C THR A 242 36.56 7.90 12.30
N LEU A 243 36.88 7.41 11.11
CA LEU A 243 38.20 6.88 10.76
C LEU A 243 39.04 7.91 10.01
N PHE A 244 38.38 8.71 9.20
CA PHE A 244 38.99 9.67 8.29
C PHE A 244 38.07 10.88 8.17
N GLU A 245 38.63 12.06 8.28
CA GLU A 245 37.94 13.32 7.99
C GLU A 245 39.00 14.31 7.49
N GLN A 246 38.86 14.71 6.25
CA GLN A 246 39.83 15.63 5.62
C GLN A 246 39.13 16.48 4.56
N GLU A 247 39.55 17.74 4.50
CA GLU A 247 39.24 18.65 3.40
C GLU A 247 40.41 18.66 2.44
N ILE A 248 40.16 18.40 1.16
CA ILE A 248 41.15 18.22 0.10
C ILE A 248 40.85 19.23 -0.99
N LYS A 249 41.82 20.04 -1.37
CA LYS A 249 41.65 20.98 -2.47
C LYS A 249 41.78 20.25 -3.82
N PHE A 250 40.90 20.56 -4.75
CA PHE A 250 41.00 19.98 -6.13
C PHE A 250 42.34 20.23 -6.81
N ALA A 251 42.99 21.38 -6.50
CA ALA A 251 44.30 21.67 -7.00
C ALA A 251 45.41 20.70 -6.54
N GLU A 252 45.19 20.01 -5.40
CA GLU A 252 46.15 19.02 -4.87
C GLU A 252 45.92 17.63 -5.51
N LEU A 253 44.74 17.41 -6.11
CA LEU A 253 44.32 16.15 -6.73
C LEU A 253 44.52 16.14 -8.27
N ASN A 254 45.04 17.24 -8.87
CA ASN A 254 45.25 17.32 -10.32
C ASN A 254 46.10 16.13 -10.81
N GLU A 255 45.43 15.17 -11.48
CA GLU A 255 45.98 13.94 -12.03
C GLU A 255 46.67 12.99 -11.02
N LYS A 256 46.46 13.17 -9.71
CA LYS A 256 47.06 12.34 -8.67
C LYS A 256 45.99 11.87 -7.69
N GLU A 257 46.11 10.63 -7.29
CA GLU A 257 45.30 10.09 -6.18
C GLU A 257 45.96 10.48 -4.85
N LEU A 258 45.13 10.90 -3.88
CA LEU A 258 45.54 11.08 -2.51
C LEU A 258 45.52 9.74 -1.77
N VAL A 259 46.63 9.33 -1.19
CA VAL A 259 46.70 8.14 -0.32
C VAL A 259 46.47 8.59 1.12
N SER A 260 45.45 8.07 1.77
CA SER A 260 45.16 8.36 3.19
C SER A 260 46.16 7.66 4.12
N LYS A 261 46.18 8.07 5.38
CA LYS A 261 46.84 7.26 6.42
C LYS A 261 46.13 5.94 6.57
N SER A 262 46.91 4.89 6.92
CA SER A 262 46.36 3.59 7.28
C SER A 262 45.49 3.66 8.52
N PHE A 263 44.41 2.93 8.52
CA PHE A 263 43.49 2.74 9.67
C PHE A 263 43.16 1.27 9.88
N SER A 264 42.85 0.90 11.12
CA SER A 264 42.50 -0.47 11.49
C SER A 264 41.02 -0.58 11.81
N LEU A 265 40.34 -1.58 11.21
CA LEU A 265 38.97 -1.94 11.49
C LEU A 265 38.92 -3.13 12.42
N SER A 266 38.23 -3.00 13.54
CA SER A 266 38.09 -4.06 14.56
C SER A 266 36.64 -4.53 14.72
N GLY A 267 36.45 -5.71 15.28
CA GLY A 267 35.13 -6.31 15.54
C GLY A 267 34.65 -7.24 14.43
N ALA A 268 33.37 -7.26 14.18
CA ALA A 268 32.76 -8.06 13.11
C ALA A 268 32.73 -7.27 11.79
N SER A 269 32.54 -7.97 10.66
CA SER A 269 32.29 -7.34 9.37
C SER A 269 31.10 -6.38 9.44
N ALA A 270 31.30 -5.16 8.95
CA ALA A 270 30.32 -4.09 9.07
C ALA A 270 30.37 -3.13 7.87
N PRO A 271 29.35 -2.27 7.68
CA PRO A 271 29.41 -1.24 6.68
C PRO A 271 30.38 -0.12 7.07
N LEU A 272 31.09 0.39 6.05
CA LEU A 272 31.91 1.58 6.11
C LEU A 272 31.25 2.67 5.27
N LYS A 273 30.78 3.73 5.91
CA LYS A 273 30.10 4.85 5.25
C LYS A 273 31.09 5.93 4.90
N VAL A 274 31.07 6.40 3.68
CA VAL A 274 31.81 7.58 3.24
C VAL A 274 30.84 8.66 2.85
N SER A 275 31.05 9.87 3.37
CA SER A 275 30.31 11.08 3.00
C SER A 275 31.25 12.05 2.33
N ALA A 276 30.86 12.58 1.20
CA ALA A 276 31.59 13.60 0.46
C ALA A 276 30.73 14.85 0.33
N TYR A 277 31.32 16.02 0.58
CA TYR A 277 30.68 17.32 0.45
C TYR A 277 31.57 18.26 -0.39
N SER A 278 30.97 18.97 -1.32
CA SER A 278 31.61 20.06 -2.04
C SER A 278 30.65 21.23 -2.22
N ASP A 279 31.15 22.47 -2.15
CA ASP A 279 30.32 23.67 -2.29
C ASP A 279 30.02 23.95 -3.77
N VAL A 280 29.36 22.98 -4.41
CA VAL A 280 28.89 23.10 -5.81
C VAL A 280 27.67 24.01 -5.88
N ASP A 281 27.64 24.88 -6.89
CA ASP A 281 26.52 25.78 -7.19
C ASP A 281 26.45 26.00 -8.69
N ASN A 282 25.42 25.48 -9.34
CA ASN A 282 25.30 25.34 -10.78
C ASN A 282 26.57 24.74 -11.41
N SER A 283 27.08 23.68 -10.76
CA SER A 283 28.29 22.97 -11.13
C SER A 283 28.29 21.57 -10.52
N TRP A 284 29.30 20.78 -10.89
CA TRP A 284 29.47 19.43 -10.39
C TRP A 284 30.92 19.17 -9.92
N ALA A 285 31.03 18.15 -9.08
CA ALA A 285 32.29 17.51 -8.71
C ALA A 285 32.09 16.00 -8.65
N ASN A 286 33.04 15.22 -9.18
CA ASN A 286 33.09 13.78 -9.01
C ASN A 286 34.10 13.42 -7.93
N VAL A 287 33.73 12.46 -7.08
CA VAL A 287 34.60 11.94 -6.02
C VAL A 287 34.70 10.44 -6.17
N GLY A 288 35.87 9.92 -6.42
CA GLY A 288 36.22 8.52 -6.43
C GLY A 288 36.95 8.13 -5.14
N VAL A 289 36.53 7.02 -4.52
CA VAL A 289 37.16 6.46 -3.32
C VAL A 289 37.41 4.98 -3.52
N SER A 290 38.69 4.56 -3.42
CA SER A 290 39.09 3.16 -3.39
C SER A 290 39.48 2.79 -1.96
N LEU A 291 38.84 1.76 -1.40
CA LEU A 291 39.24 1.15 -0.15
C LEU A 291 40.21 0.00 -0.43
N VAL A 292 41.43 0.12 0.03
CA VAL A 292 42.51 -0.86 -0.21
C VAL A 292 42.78 -1.67 1.06
N ASN A 293 42.65 -2.97 0.99
CA ASN A 293 43.03 -3.89 2.07
C ASN A 293 44.56 -4.12 2.00
N GLU A 294 45.27 -3.67 3.05
CA GLU A 294 46.75 -3.74 3.05
C GLU A 294 47.33 -5.15 3.16
N LYS A 295 46.49 -6.15 3.57
CA LYS A 295 46.94 -7.53 3.67
C LYS A 295 46.70 -8.33 2.39
N THR A 296 45.56 -8.11 1.71
CA THR A 296 45.15 -8.86 0.54
C THR A 296 45.39 -8.12 -0.78
N ASN A 297 45.63 -6.81 -0.71
CA ASN A 297 45.65 -5.88 -1.82
C ASN A 297 44.34 -5.84 -2.63
N GLU A 298 43.23 -6.30 -2.03
CA GLU A 298 41.90 -6.16 -2.63
C GLU A 298 41.47 -4.68 -2.59
N ILE A 299 40.90 -4.22 -3.69
CA ILE A 299 40.48 -2.84 -3.88
C ILE A 299 38.95 -2.86 -4.11
N ALA A 300 38.22 -2.17 -3.27
CA ALA A 300 36.82 -1.84 -3.52
C ALA A 300 36.70 -0.38 -3.91
N TYR A 301 36.16 -0.11 -5.09
CA TYR A 301 36.02 1.23 -5.65
C TYR A 301 34.59 1.66 -5.75
N THR A 302 34.37 2.95 -5.49
CA THR A 302 33.06 3.61 -5.73
C THR A 302 33.32 5.08 -6.10
N SER A 303 32.43 5.67 -6.89
CA SER A 303 32.46 7.10 -7.21
C SER A 303 31.05 7.68 -7.18
N LYS A 304 30.94 8.97 -6.91
CA LYS A 304 29.69 9.73 -6.91
C LYS A 304 29.91 11.13 -7.47
N ASP A 305 28.91 11.60 -8.20
CA ASP A 305 28.81 12.99 -8.61
C ASP A 305 28.07 13.77 -7.51
N ILE A 306 28.68 14.88 -7.12
CA ILE A 306 28.08 15.87 -6.23
C ILE A 306 27.74 17.05 -7.15
N GLU A 307 26.44 17.28 -7.34
CA GLU A 307 25.97 18.30 -8.26
C GLU A 307 24.78 19.04 -7.68
N ARG A 308 24.74 20.33 -7.92
CA ARG A 308 23.60 21.16 -7.54
C ARG A 308 23.38 22.23 -8.58
N TYR A 309 22.18 22.25 -9.10
CA TYR A 309 21.71 23.24 -10.07
C TYR A 309 20.51 23.98 -9.52
N SER A 310 20.41 25.25 -9.82
CA SER A 310 19.27 26.08 -9.44
C SER A 310 19.04 27.15 -10.49
N GLY A 311 17.79 27.54 -10.68
CA GLY A 311 17.40 28.52 -11.67
C GLY A 311 16.06 29.16 -11.36
N TYR A 312 15.64 30.00 -12.28
CA TYR A 312 14.34 30.67 -12.24
C TYR A 312 13.72 30.56 -13.63
N GLU A 313 12.54 29.95 -13.71
CA GLU A 313 11.83 29.69 -14.96
C GLU A 313 10.32 29.89 -14.72
N ASP A 314 9.62 30.49 -15.67
CA ASP A 314 8.18 30.78 -15.63
C ASP A 314 7.65 31.46 -14.36
N GLY A 315 8.49 32.24 -13.66
CA GLY A 315 8.12 32.94 -12.44
C GLY A 315 8.39 32.13 -11.15
N GLU A 316 8.90 30.93 -11.26
CA GLU A 316 9.20 30.06 -10.12
C GLU A 316 10.72 29.76 -10.02
N SER A 317 11.23 29.68 -8.79
CA SER A 317 12.59 29.21 -8.52
C SER A 317 12.61 27.69 -8.41
N TRP A 318 13.57 27.05 -9.04
CA TRP A 318 13.81 25.63 -8.93
C TRP A 318 15.21 25.32 -8.45
N SER A 319 15.40 24.18 -7.81
CA SER A 319 16.71 23.63 -7.47
C SER A 319 16.67 22.11 -7.49
N GLU A 320 17.73 21.49 -8.00
CA GLU A 320 17.92 20.04 -8.00
C GLU A 320 19.34 19.68 -7.61
N GLY A 321 19.55 18.39 -7.24
CA GLY A 321 20.82 17.89 -6.80
C GLY A 321 21.13 18.18 -5.33
N SER A 322 22.35 17.87 -4.91
CA SER A 322 22.83 17.99 -3.53
C SER A 322 24.29 18.38 -3.51
N GLN A 323 24.69 19.19 -2.52
CA GLN A 323 26.10 19.47 -2.24
C GLN A 323 26.80 18.34 -1.47
N SER A 324 26.06 17.25 -1.14
CA SER A 324 26.58 16.17 -0.31
C SER A 324 26.10 14.83 -0.84
N GLU A 325 27.02 13.91 -1.00
CA GLU A 325 26.72 12.54 -1.39
C GLU A 325 27.27 11.52 -0.40
N GLU A 326 26.57 10.41 -0.29
CA GLU A 326 26.94 9.33 0.62
C GLU A 326 27.01 8.01 -0.14
N PHE A 327 28.03 7.22 0.17
CA PHE A 327 28.16 5.86 -0.35
C PHE A 327 28.71 4.92 0.72
N ASN A 328 28.39 3.62 0.59
CA ASN A 328 28.74 2.64 1.59
C ASN A 328 29.53 1.49 0.97
N PHE A 329 30.61 1.13 1.61
CA PHE A 329 31.23 -0.18 1.40
C PHE A 329 30.56 -1.18 2.33
N CYS A 330 29.83 -2.14 1.76
CA CYS A 330 29.07 -3.10 2.53
C CYS A 330 29.94 -4.30 2.91
N GLY A 331 29.77 -4.81 4.15
CA GLY A 331 30.38 -6.06 4.57
C GLY A 331 31.91 -6.02 4.67
N VAL A 332 32.50 -4.84 4.96
CA VAL A 332 33.98 -4.71 5.10
C VAL A 332 34.45 -5.55 6.29
N ALA A 333 35.42 -6.43 6.07
CA ALA A 333 35.98 -7.27 7.10
C ALA A 333 36.93 -6.49 8.05
N PRO A 334 37.19 -6.96 9.27
CA PRO A 334 38.25 -6.41 10.11
C PRO A 334 39.62 -6.53 9.43
N GLY A 335 40.45 -5.50 9.61
CA GLY A 335 41.79 -5.46 8.97
C GLY A 335 42.38 -4.06 8.91
N ASN A 336 43.52 -3.94 8.25
CA ASN A 336 44.17 -2.64 8.00
C ASN A 336 43.87 -2.19 6.58
N TYR A 337 43.50 -0.93 6.45
CA TYR A 337 43.05 -0.33 5.20
C TYR A 337 43.61 1.07 5.04
N HIS A 338 43.67 1.55 3.82
CA HIS A 338 43.81 2.95 3.48
C HIS A 338 42.89 3.31 2.32
N PHE A 339 42.63 4.58 2.13
CA PHE A 339 41.90 5.09 0.98
C PHE A 339 42.84 5.60 -0.08
N LEU A 340 42.49 5.33 -1.37
CA LEU A 340 42.94 6.15 -2.48
C LEU A 340 41.80 7.02 -2.91
N ILE A 341 42.00 8.34 -2.95
CA ILE A 341 40.95 9.31 -3.20
C ILE A 341 41.30 10.07 -4.46
N SER A 342 40.42 10.06 -5.43
CA SER A 342 40.47 10.90 -6.62
C SER A 342 39.26 11.84 -6.59
N ALA A 343 39.44 13.05 -7.05
CA ALA A 343 38.32 13.93 -7.29
C ALA A 343 38.62 14.87 -8.47
N GLU A 344 37.60 15.11 -9.23
CA GLU A 344 37.59 16.08 -10.33
C GLU A 344 36.37 16.98 -10.20
N LYS A 345 36.42 18.13 -10.79
CA LYS A 345 35.31 19.06 -10.86
C LYS A 345 35.12 19.56 -12.27
N GLU A 346 33.96 20.15 -12.51
CA GLU A 346 33.75 20.90 -13.74
C GLU A 346 34.94 21.79 -14.02
N GLY A 347 35.50 21.65 -15.19
CA GLY A 347 36.67 22.43 -15.62
C GLY A 347 36.32 23.91 -15.47
N GLY A 348 36.88 24.55 -14.43
CA GLY A 348 36.57 25.92 -14.13
C GLY A 348 36.87 26.77 -15.36
N ALA A 349 35.93 27.60 -15.79
CA ALA A 349 36.23 28.70 -16.67
C ALA A 349 37.43 29.41 -16.11
N ALA A 350 38.42 29.70 -16.96
CA ALA A 350 39.62 30.35 -16.51
C ALA A 350 39.26 31.58 -15.66
N ASP A 351 39.90 31.72 -14.50
CA ASP A 351 39.63 32.82 -13.58
C ASP A 351 39.65 34.15 -14.39
N PRO A 352 38.49 34.80 -14.58
CA PRO A 352 38.41 35.95 -15.48
C PRO A 352 39.24 37.13 -14.99
N PHE A 353 39.55 37.15 -13.70
CA PHE A 353 40.42 38.16 -13.12
C PHE A 353 41.90 38.00 -13.53
N LYS A 354 42.32 36.82 -14.02
CA LYS A 354 43.66 36.61 -14.55
C LYS A 354 43.85 37.30 -15.90
N SER A 355 42.81 37.35 -16.72
CA SER A 355 42.78 38.05 -18.00
C SER A 355 42.29 39.49 -17.89
N GLY A 356 41.76 39.87 -16.73
CA GLY A 356 41.26 41.20 -16.45
C GLY A 356 42.34 42.28 -16.42
N TYR A 357 41.92 43.55 -16.42
CA TYR A 357 42.82 44.69 -16.33
C TYR A 357 43.51 44.71 -14.95
N GLN A 358 44.83 44.71 -14.94
CA GLN A 358 45.65 44.67 -13.73
C GLN A 358 45.97 46.09 -13.23
N VAL A 359 45.70 46.35 -11.95
CA VAL A 359 45.95 47.63 -11.28
C VAL A 359 47.02 47.41 -10.21
N GLN A 360 47.90 48.42 -10.05
CA GLN A 360 48.94 48.44 -9.02
C GLN A 360 49.82 47.15 -9.04
N ASN A 361 50.47 46.92 -10.17
CA ASN A 361 51.38 45.78 -10.42
C ASN A 361 50.71 44.39 -10.16
N GLY A 362 49.40 44.30 -10.31
CA GLY A 362 48.68 43.07 -10.13
C GLY A 362 48.09 42.86 -8.72
N ASP A 363 48.17 43.84 -7.82
CA ASP A 363 47.50 43.77 -6.53
C ASP A 363 45.97 43.74 -6.68
N PHE A 364 45.42 44.36 -7.72
CA PHE A 364 44.01 44.35 -8.06
C PHE A 364 43.78 43.94 -9.51
N SER A 365 42.73 43.24 -9.77
CA SER A 365 42.25 42.87 -11.10
C SER A 365 40.84 43.38 -11.36
N VAL A 366 40.58 43.93 -12.54
CA VAL A 366 39.27 44.47 -12.93
C VAL A 366 38.72 43.71 -14.13
N ILE A 367 37.46 43.34 -14.07
CA ILE A 367 36.70 42.77 -15.19
C ILE A 367 35.37 43.51 -15.36
N LYS A 368 34.73 43.36 -16.53
CA LYS A 368 33.42 43.90 -16.84
C LYS A 368 32.48 42.74 -17.23
N ASN A 369 31.28 42.64 -16.62
CA ASN A 369 30.36 41.60 -17.00
C ASN A 369 29.50 42.00 -18.22
N ASP A 370 28.68 41.05 -18.68
CA ASP A 370 27.75 41.22 -19.79
C ASP A 370 26.65 42.28 -19.55
N LEU A 371 26.35 42.59 -18.30
CA LEU A 371 25.43 43.65 -17.92
C LEU A 371 26.09 45.04 -17.88
N GLY A 372 27.39 45.10 -18.13
CA GLY A 372 28.16 46.35 -18.11
C GLY A 372 28.67 46.78 -16.74
N ASN A 373 28.48 45.96 -15.69
CA ASN A 373 29.00 46.23 -14.36
C ASN A 373 30.47 45.83 -14.24
N PHE A 374 31.20 46.58 -13.42
CA PHE A 374 32.62 46.31 -13.19
C PHE A 374 32.82 45.63 -11.83
N TYR A 375 33.76 44.71 -11.83
CA TYR A 375 34.18 43.98 -10.63
C TYR A 375 35.67 44.17 -10.42
N MET A 376 36.06 44.68 -9.26
CA MET A 376 37.47 44.83 -8.91
C MET A 376 37.80 43.89 -7.76
N ARG A 377 38.72 42.96 -7.97
CA ARG A 377 39.18 42.00 -6.98
C ARG A 377 40.53 42.40 -6.44
N ASN A 378 40.67 42.43 -5.10
CA ASN A 378 41.98 42.42 -4.44
C ASN A 378 42.56 40.99 -4.53
N ASN A 379 43.71 40.85 -5.20
CA ASN A 379 44.32 39.53 -5.47
C ASN A 379 45.00 38.91 -4.23
N LYS A 380 45.17 39.66 -3.12
CA LYS A 380 45.77 39.17 -1.86
C LYS A 380 44.73 38.49 -0.98
N ASP A 381 43.61 39.14 -0.76
CA ASP A 381 42.53 38.68 0.14
C ASP A 381 41.31 38.17 -0.61
N LYS A 382 41.31 38.22 -1.93
CA LYS A 382 40.25 37.77 -2.83
C LYS A 382 38.91 38.53 -2.69
N ASN A 383 38.88 39.64 -1.95
CA ASN A 383 37.67 40.46 -1.83
C ASN A 383 37.34 41.12 -3.15
N VAL A 384 36.04 41.09 -3.53
CA VAL A 384 35.52 41.67 -4.77
C VAL A 384 34.58 42.81 -4.46
N ALA A 385 34.88 43.98 -5.06
CA ALA A 385 33.97 45.14 -5.03
C ALA A 385 33.28 45.30 -6.39
N VAL A 386 31.99 45.68 -6.35
CA VAL A 386 31.16 45.86 -7.54
C VAL A 386 30.91 47.35 -7.78
N TYR A 387 31.12 47.79 -9.02
CA TYR A 387 30.90 49.15 -9.44
C TYR A 387 29.91 49.20 -10.62
N TYR A 388 28.79 49.90 -10.42
CA TYR A 388 27.74 50.03 -11.42
C TYR A 388 28.00 51.23 -12.39
N GLU A 389 28.93 52.12 -12.02
CA GLU A 389 29.28 53.30 -12.78
C GLU A 389 30.79 53.33 -13.04
N GLN A 390 31.17 53.49 -14.30
CA GLN A 390 32.58 53.56 -14.72
C GLN A 390 33.34 54.68 -14.01
N GLU A 391 32.69 55.82 -13.78
CA GLU A 391 33.33 56.98 -13.11
C GLU A 391 33.71 56.65 -11.66
N LYS A 392 32.89 55.90 -10.91
CA LYS A 392 33.21 55.51 -9.54
C LYS A 392 34.42 54.56 -9.51
N LEU A 393 34.46 53.59 -10.39
CA LEU A 393 35.60 52.68 -10.51
C LEU A 393 36.87 53.44 -10.92
N LYS A 394 36.79 54.36 -11.91
CA LYS A 394 37.88 55.17 -12.38
C LYS A 394 38.48 56.01 -11.24
N ASN A 395 37.63 56.62 -10.42
CA ASN A 395 38.07 57.39 -9.26
C ASN A 395 38.80 56.49 -8.23
N GLU A 396 38.27 55.33 -7.95
CA GLU A 396 38.88 54.34 -7.02
C GLU A 396 40.28 53.92 -7.54
N ILE A 397 40.34 53.50 -8.80
CA ILE A 397 41.65 53.12 -9.42
C ILE A 397 42.60 54.27 -9.42
N SER A 398 42.15 55.49 -9.64
CA SER A 398 42.96 56.71 -9.65
C SER A 398 43.53 57.00 -8.26
N MET A 399 42.78 56.75 -7.20
CA MET A 399 43.27 56.87 -5.81
C MET A 399 44.27 55.81 -5.47
N ILE A 400 43.98 54.56 -5.79
CA ILE A 400 44.88 53.40 -5.53
C ILE A 400 46.20 53.56 -6.29
N GLY A 401 46.12 53.99 -7.55
CA GLY A 401 47.29 54.13 -8.43
C GLY A 401 48.03 55.44 -8.33
N ASN A 402 47.62 56.37 -7.42
CA ASN A 402 48.16 57.74 -7.33
C ASN A 402 48.19 58.46 -8.68
N LEU A 403 47.08 58.36 -9.45
CA LEU A 403 46.98 58.93 -10.79
C LEU A 403 46.44 60.36 -10.83
N ALA A 404 46.10 60.96 -9.70
CA ALA A 404 45.43 62.28 -9.60
C ALA A 404 46.18 63.40 -10.30
N GLU A 405 47.53 63.30 -10.38
CA GLU A 405 48.36 64.30 -11.05
C GLU A 405 48.77 63.88 -12.49
N LYS A 406 48.19 62.82 -13.07
CA LYS A 406 48.59 62.24 -14.38
C LYS A 406 47.38 62.18 -15.34
N PRO A 407 46.96 63.35 -15.93
CA PRO A 407 45.78 63.42 -16.76
C PRO A 407 45.79 62.53 -18.00
N LEU A 408 46.97 62.26 -18.53
CA LEU A 408 47.18 61.39 -19.72
C LEU A 408 46.90 59.90 -19.33
N GLU A 409 47.28 59.47 -18.14
CA GLU A 409 47.04 58.11 -17.64
C GLU A 409 45.57 57.87 -17.27
N ILE A 410 44.88 58.92 -16.73
CA ILE A 410 43.47 58.87 -16.48
C ILE A 410 42.66 58.71 -17.79
N LYS A 411 43.04 59.40 -18.86
CA LYS A 411 42.42 59.23 -20.19
C LYS A 411 42.66 57.85 -20.76
N LYS A 412 43.85 57.29 -20.59
CA LYS A 412 44.19 55.93 -21.00
C LYS A 412 43.31 54.90 -20.19
N LEU A 413 43.18 55.08 -18.86
CA LEU A 413 42.36 54.27 -18.02
C LEU A 413 40.89 54.32 -18.47
N ASP A 414 40.35 55.46 -18.73
CA ASP A 414 38.99 55.64 -19.24
C ASP A 414 38.75 54.91 -20.55
N SER A 415 39.73 54.99 -21.49
CA SER A 415 39.68 54.25 -22.76
C SER A 415 39.73 52.74 -22.55
N VAL A 416 40.52 52.25 -21.60
CA VAL A 416 40.63 50.82 -21.27
C VAL A 416 39.33 50.31 -20.67
N LEU A 417 38.76 51.01 -19.68
CA LEU A 417 37.51 50.62 -19.05
C LEU A 417 36.33 50.64 -20.04
N THR A 418 36.31 51.61 -20.95
CA THR A 418 35.26 51.68 -21.96
C THR A 418 35.31 50.53 -22.95
N ASN A 419 36.51 50.13 -23.38
CA ASN A 419 36.74 49.09 -24.39
C ASN A 419 37.03 47.71 -23.78
N MET A 420 36.79 47.52 -22.51
CA MET A 420 37.03 46.24 -21.82
C MET A 420 36.11 45.16 -22.39
N SER A 421 36.65 43.98 -22.61
CA SER A 421 35.91 42.80 -23.04
C SER A 421 34.86 42.42 -21.97
N LEU A 422 33.69 41.97 -22.44
CA LEU A 422 32.65 41.50 -21.54
C LEU A 422 32.94 40.04 -21.17
N GLU A 423 32.98 39.76 -19.88
CA GLU A 423 33.09 38.40 -19.36
C GLU A 423 31.67 37.87 -19.03
N THR A 424 31.39 36.64 -19.44
CA THR A 424 30.10 36.00 -19.16
C THR A 424 30.10 35.40 -17.76
N GLY A 425 29.12 35.81 -16.94
CA GLY A 425 28.87 35.24 -15.61
C GLY A 425 29.26 36.15 -14.44
N TYR A 426 28.82 35.74 -13.24
CA TYR A 426 29.10 36.46 -12.00
C TYR A 426 30.46 35.99 -11.42
N PRO A 427 31.35 36.89 -11.07
CA PRO A 427 32.68 36.55 -10.53
C PRO A 427 32.64 35.75 -9.24
N GLU A 428 31.61 35.87 -8.45
CA GLU A 428 31.42 35.14 -7.18
C GLU A 428 31.32 33.61 -7.35
N LYS A 429 31.02 33.12 -8.56
CA LYS A 429 30.95 31.69 -8.86
C LYS A 429 32.31 31.00 -8.98
N TYR A 430 33.41 31.74 -9.25
CA TYR A 430 34.72 31.14 -9.59
C TYR A 430 35.52 30.63 -8.38
N GLU A 431 35.16 30.98 -7.15
CA GLU A 431 35.84 30.51 -5.93
C GLU A 431 35.10 29.39 -5.21
N ARG A 432 33.83 29.18 -5.55
CA ARG A 432 33.05 28.04 -5.02
C ARG A 432 33.60 26.75 -5.66
N ASN A 433 33.35 25.63 -4.98
CA ASN A 433 33.80 24.33 -5.43
C ASN A 433 35.35 24.24 -5.57
N SER A 434 36.05 24.74 -4.53
CA SER A 434 37.52 24.69 -4.50
C SER A 434 38.06 23.45 -3.79
N SER A 435 37.28 22.81 -2.96
CA SER A 435 37.66 21.66 -2.15
C SER A 435 36.51 20.65 -2.00
N VAL A 436 36.88 19.44 -1.67
CA VAL A 436 35.96 18.40 -1.25
C VAL A 436 36.26 17.97 0.20
N LYS A 437 35.24 17.87 1.05
CA LYS A 437 35.34 17.28 2.38
C LYS A 437 34.90 15.83 2.34
N ILE A 438 35.79 14.94 2.77
CA ILE A 438 35.51 13.51 2.80
C ILE A 438 35.58 13.04 4.26
N LYS A 439 34.54 12.33 4.70
CA LYS A 439 34.44 11.72 6.01
C LYS A 439 34.07 10.25 5.88
N ALA A 440 34.82 9.38 6.54
CA ALA A 440 34.54 7.97 6.60
C ALA A 440 34.24 7.53 8.06
N ALA A 441 33.14 6.80 8.23
CA ALA A 441 32.68 6.30 9.53
C ALA A 441 32.52 4.78 9.51
N TRP A 442 33.11 4.10 10.50
CA TRP A 442 32.97 2.67 10.73
C TRP A 442 31.78 2.36 11.60
N GLN A 443 31.03 1.32 11.25
CA GLN A 443 29.82 0.90 11.94
C GLN A 443 28.84 2.09 12.16
N PRO A 444 28.40 2.75 11.10
CA PRO A 444 27.55 3.92 11.23
C PRO A 444 26.23 3.58 11.89
N VAL A 445 25.75 4.42 12.79
CA VAL A 445 24.43 4.32 13.37
C VAL A 445 23.41 4.85 12.37
N SER A 446 22.38 4.05 12.10
CA SER A 446 21.26 4.45 11.25
C SER A 446 19.95 4.07 11.92
N PHE A 447 19.02 5.03 11.98
CA PHE A 447 17.66 4.82 12.48
C PHE A 447 16.65 4.59 11.36
N TRP A 448 17.10 4.56 10.10
CA TRP A 448 16.22 4.38 8.94
C TRP A 448 15.43 3.07 8.98
N ASN A 449 16.05 2.00 9.49
CA ASN A 449 15.38 0.72 9.63
C ASN A 449 14.18 0.77 10.58
N PHE A 450 14.25 1.57 11.65
CA PHE A 450 13.10 1.79 12.53
C PHE A 450 11.96 2.50 11.80
N ALA A 451 12.31 3.54 11.02
CA ALA A 451 11.32 4.27 10.22
C ALA A 451 10.62 3.33 9.22
N ILE A 452 11.38 2.47 8.52
CA ILE A 452 10.81 1.49 7.59
C ILE A 452 9.83 0.55 8.31
N VAL A 453 10.19 -0.03 9.47
CA VAL A 453 9.31 -0.93 10.22
C VAL A 453 8.02 -0.23 10.63
N ILE A 454 8.11 1.00 11.13
CA ILE A 454 6.94 1.79 11.53
C ILE A 454 6.06 2.12 10.31
N ILE A 455 6.66 2.60 9.21
CA ILE A 455 5.92 2.96 7.99
C ILE A 455 5.19 1.74 7.42
N LEU A 456 5.88 0.59 7.29
CA LEU A 456 5.25 -0.63 6.78
C LEU A 456 4.12 -1.13 7.69
N SER A 457 4.29 -1.03 9.02
CA SER A 457 3.23 -1.37 9.98
C SER A 457 2.01 -0.46 9.83
N LEU A 458 2.22 0.85 9.68
CA LEU A 458 1.14 1.82 9.47
C LEU A 458 0.42 1.61 8.14
N ILE A 459 1.17 1.31 7.06
CA ILE A 459 0.60 0.97 5.75
C ILE A 459 -0.28 -0.28 5.86
N PHE A 460 0.21 -1.35 6.51
CA PHE A 460 -0.57 -2.57 6.72
C PHE A 460 -1.88 -2.30 7.47
N ILE A 461 -1.81 -1.52 8.55
CA ILE A 461 -2.99 -1.13 9.34
C ILE A 461 -3.98 -0.35 8.47
N ALA A 462 -3.51 0.67 7.76
CA ALA A 462 -4.35 1.50 6.88
C ALA A 462 -5.01 0.67 5.78
N VAL A 463 -4.26 -0.18 5.08
CA VAL A 463 -4.76 -1.08 4.03
C VAL A 463 -5.80 -2.05 4.61
N SER A 464 -5.56 -2.61 5.80
CA SER A 464 -6.50 -3.51 6.46
C SER A 464 -7.84 -2.85 6.78
N PHE A 465 -7.81 -1.61 7.28
CA PHE A 465 -9.04 -0.85 7.56
C PHE A 465 -9.78 -0.47 6.27
N VAL A 466 -9.06 -0.03 5.23
CA VAL A 466 -9.66 0.30 3.94
C VAL A 466 -10.29 -0.94 3.29
N ALA A 467 -9.57 -2.06 3.26
CA ALA A 467 -10.07 -3.31 2.71
C ALA A 467 -11.33 -3.80 3.45
N ARG A 468 -11.31 -3.75 4.79
CA ARG A 468 -12.49 -4.07 5.60
C ARG A 468 -13.65 -3.12 5.32
N ARG A 469 -13.38 -1.82 5.16
CA ARG A 469 -14.41 -0.83 4.82
C ARG A 469 -15.06 -1.12 3.47
N ILE A 470 -14.25 -1.43 2.43
CA ILE A 470 -14.74 -1.80 1.10
C ILE A 470 -15.57 -3.09 1.17
N PHE A 471 -15.10 -4.09 1.92
CA PHE A 471 -15.85 -5.33 2.13
C PHE A 471 -17.22 -5.07 2.76
N GLU A 472 -17.29 -4.30 3.85
CA GLU A 472 -18.55 -3.96 4.51
C GLU A 472 -19.48 -3.14 3.59
N LEU A 473 -18.95 -2.19 2.82
CA LEU A 473 -19.74 -1.45 1.83
C LEU A 473 -20.38 -2.40 0.80
N ASN A 474 -19.61 -3.36 0.27
CA ASN A 474 -20.13 -4.34 -0.67
C ASN A 474 -21.15 -5.29 -0.03
N LYS A 475 -20.93 -5.71 1.22
CA LYS A 475 -21.85 -6.54 1.99
C LYS A 475 -23.22 -5.88 2.17
N TRP A 476 -23.25 -4.56 2.41
CA TRP A 476 -24.47 -3.78 2.63
C TRP A 476 -25.01 -3.11 1.36
N LYS A 477 -24.41 -3.39 0.19
CA LYS A 477 -24.75 -2.71 -1.07
C LYS A 477 -26.24 -2.88 -1.46
N ASN A 478 -26.79 -4.06 -1.20
CA ASN A 478 -28.15 -4.42 -1.58
C ASN A 478 -29.19 -4.16 -0.46
N SER A 479 -28.78 -3.52 0.64
CA SER A 479 -29.62 -3.18 1.76
C SER A 479 -30.06 -1.72 1.73
N SER A 480 -31.36 -1.49 1.85
CA SER A 480 -31.91 -0.13 2.04
C SER A 480 -31.61 0.44 3.45
N ASN A 481 -31.11 -0.38 4.36
CA ASN A 481 -30.79 -0.04 5.75
C ASN A 481 -29.29 0.01 6.03
N SER A 482 -28.48 0.16 4.98
CA SER A 482 -27.03 0.22 5.08
C SER A 482 -26.57 1.23 6.15
N PRO A 483 -25.65 0.85 7.08
CA PRO A 483 -25.03 1.80 8.00
C PRO A 483 -24.01 2.71 7.31
N TYR A 484 -23.76 2.48 6.05
CA TYR A 484 -22.77 3.16 5.23
C TYR A 484 -23.50 4.01 4.18
N PRO A 485 -23.65 5.32 4.37
CA PRO A 485 -24.32 6.16 3.38
C PRO A 485 -23.55 6.09 2.05
N THR A 486 -24.28 5.77 0.98
CA THR A 486 -23.80 5.96 -0.39
C THR A 486 -24.01 7.43 -0.72
N HIS A 487 -22.95 8.19 -0.90
CA HIS A 487 -22.97 9.53 -1.47
C HIS A 487 -23.18 9.47 -2.97
#